data_f4b6b5e51df0f997aec2a2aac26c60c5
#
_entry.id   f4b6b5e51df0f997aec2a2aac26c60c5
#
_cell.length_a   1.000
_cell.length_b   1.000
_cell.length_c   1.000
_cell.angle_alpha   90.00
_cell.angle_beta   90.00
_cell.angle_gamma   90.00
#
_symmetry.space_group_name_H-M   'P 1'
#
loop_
_entity.id
_entity.type
_entity.pdbx_description
1 polymer ?
#
loop_
_entity_poly.entity_id
_entity_poly.type
_entity_poly.pdbx_seq_one_letter_code
_entity_poly.pdbx_strand_id
1 'polypeptide(L)'
;LAASIDWSQEEPELALVAAGIFRRWRDATRQTYIRDGFDPAEATALAHTTIAGLEGAAVLCRAVRSLDPLNDVAQEIEFLIKARAFVARAAQ
;
A
#
# COMPACT_ATOMS: atom_id res chain seq x y z
N LEU A 1 14.76 -5.04 9.96
CA LEU A 1 13.59 -5.85 9.86
C LEU A 1 13.90 -7.13 9.13
N ALA A 2 13.67 -8.24 9.81
CA ALA A 2 13.95 -9.55 9.24
C ALA A 2 13.01 -9.94 8.11
N ALA A 3 12.45 -8.98 7.45
CA ALA A 3 11.58 -9.19 6.31
C ALA A 3 12.38 -9.22 5.01
N SER A 4 13.63 -9.66 5.08
CA SER A 4 14.35 -9.92 3.85
C SER A 4 13.76 -11.18 3.23
N ILE A 5 12.78 -10.98 2.40
CA ILE A 5 12.37 -12.02 1.48
C ILE A 5 13.50 -12.13 0.47
N ASP A 6 14.18 -13.25 0.49
CA ASP A 6 15.20 -13.52 -0.52
C ASP A 6 14.51 -14.01 -1.78
N TRP A 7 14.20 -13.07 -2.65
CA TRP A 7 13.52 -13.34 -3.92
C TRP A 7 14.30 -14.28 -4.82
N SER A 8 15.62 -14.40 -4.61
CA SER A 8 16.44 -15.29 -5.43
C SER A 8 16.16 -16.76 -5.17
N GLN A 9 15.52 -17.08 -4.01
CA GLN A 9 15.20 -18.47 -3.65
C GLN A 9 13.78 -18.86 -4.04
N GLU A 10 12.97 -17.93 -4.51
CA GLU A 10 11.63 -18.23 -4.98
C GLU A 10 11.65 -18.73 -6.42
N GLU A 11 10.70 -19.60 -6.74
CA GLU A 11 10.54 -20.03 -8.13
C GLU A 11 10.23 -18.81 -9.01
N PRO A 12 10.93 -18.65 -10.14
CA PRO A 12 10.73 -17.48 -11.00
C PRO A 12 9.29 -17.31 -11.46
N GLU A 13 8.57 -18.41 -11.71
CA GLU A 13 7.17 -18.36 -12.14
C GLU A 13 6.28 -17.77 -11.05
N LEU A 14 6.49 -18.20 -9.79
CA LEU A 14 5.72 -17.68 -8.67
C LEU A 14 6.00 -16.20 -8.44
N ALA A 15 7.26 -15.80 -8.55
CA ALA A 15 7.65 -14.39 -8.42
C ALA A 15 6.98 -13.53 -9.51
N LEU A 16 6.91 -14.03 -10.74
CA LEU A 16 6.24 -13.33 -11.84
C LEU A 16 4.75 -13.17 -11.60
N VAL A 17 4.10 -14.22 -11.08
CA VAL A 17 2.67 -14.17 -10.75
C VAL A 17 2.43 -13.16 -9.65
N ALA A 18 3.23 -13.17 -8.58
CA ALA A 18 3.13 -12.24 -7.48
C ALA A 18 3.32 -10.80 -7.94
N ALA A 19 4.33 -10.55 -8.76
CA ALA A 19 4.58 -9.23 -9.32
C ALA A 19 3.40 -8.72 -10.15
N GLY A 20 2.77 -9.61 -10.92
CA GLY A 20 1.58 -9.27 -11.71
C GLY A 20 0.39 -8.89 -10.83
N ILE A 21 0.18 -9.62 -9.72
CA ILE A 21 -0.87 -9.30 -8.77
C ILE A 21 -0.64 -7.92 -8.14
N PHE A 22 0.59 -7.65 -7.69
CA PHE A 22 0.92 -6.36 -7.10
C PHE A 22 0.71 -5.21 -8.08
N ARG A 23 1.10 -5.39 -9.35
CA ARG A 23 0.88 -4.35 -10.37
C ARG A 23 -0.61 -4.07 -10.55
N ARG A 24 -1.45 -5.11 -10.59
CA ARG A 24 -2.89 -4.92 -10.74
C ARG A 24 -3.50 -4.20 -9.53
N TRP A 25 -3.09 -4.56 -8.33
CA TRP A 25 -3.57 -3.88 -7.11
C TRP A 25 -3.11 -2.43 -7.09
N ARG A 26 -1.83 -2.20 -7.41
CA ARG A 26 -1.29 -0.84 -7.47
C ARG A 26 -2.07 0.00 -8.47
N ASP A 27 -2.29 -0.53 -9.66
CA ASP A 27 -2.97 0.22 -10.71
C ASP A 27 -4.42 0.52 -10.35
N ALA A 28 -5.13 -0.43 -9.77
CA ALA A 28 -6.50 -0.23 -9.31
C ALA A 28 -6.58 0.81 -8.20
N THR A 29 -5.69 0.74 -7.22
CA THR A 29 -5.62 1.68 -6.11
C THR A 29 -5.25 3.07 -6.62
N ARG A 30 -4.27 3.15 -7.51
CA ARG A 30 -3.85 4.40 -8.14
C ARG A 30 -5.01 5.06 -8.88
N GLN A 31 -5.76 4.29 -9.67
CA GLN A 31 -6.92 4.81 -10.41
C GLN A 31 -7.98 5.38 -9.47
N THR A 32 -8.22 4.71 -8.34
CA THR A 32 -9.14 5.22 -7.34
C THR A 32 -8.70 6.59 -6.82
N TYR A 33 -7.42 6.74 -6.49
CA TYR A 33 -6.89 8.01 -6.00
C TYR A 33 -6.95 9.10 -7.07
N ILE A 34 -6.68 8.76 -8.33
CA ILE A 34 -6.82 9.74 -9.43
C ILE A 34 -8.27 10.22 -9.55
N ARG A 35 -9.24 9.30 -9.45
CA ARG A 35 -10.66 9.67 -9.48
C ARG A 35 -11.03 10.56 -8.30
N ASP A 36 -10.37 10.40 -7.17
CA ASP A 36 -10.61 11.23 -5.98
C ASP A 36 -9.92 12.60 -6.07
N GLY A 37 -9.19 12.87 -7.13
CA GLY A 37 -8.62 14.19 -7.39
C GLY A 37 -7.12 14.31 -7.15
N PHE A 38 -6.43 13.23 -6.79
CA PHE A 38 -4.98 13.27 -6.65
C PHE A 38 -4.30 13.27 -8.02
N ASP A 39 -3.19 14.01 -8.15
CA ASP A 39 -2.43 13.96 -9.39
C ASP A 39 -1.77 12.57 -9.56
N PRO A 40 -1.38 12.21 -10.80
CA PRO A 40 -0.89 10.85 -11.06
C PRO A 40 0.34 10.45 -10.25
N ALA A 41 1.29 11.35 -10.02
CA ALA A 41 2.49 11.02 -9.24
C ALA A 41 2.15 10.79 -7.76
N GLU A 42 1.29 11.65 -7.20
CA GLU A 42 0.82 11.51 -5.82
C GLU A 42 -0.03 10.25 -5.65
N ALA A 43 -0.90 9.96 -6.61
CA ALA A 43 -1.71 8.75 -6.59
C ALA A 43 -0.84 7.49 -6.60
N THR A 44 0.24 7.49 -7.36
CA THR A 44 1.19 6.36 -7.39
C THR A 44 1.87 6.18 -6.03
N ALA A 45 2.34 7.26 -5.43
CA ALA A 45 2.99 7.20 -4.12
C ALA A 45 2.01 6.71 -3.04
N LEU A 46 0.78 7.20 -3.05
CA LEU A 46 -0.27 6.76 -2.13
C LEU A 46 -0.63 5.30 -2.34
N ALA A 47 -0.68 4.84 -3.59
CA ALA A 47 -0.96 3.44 -3.89
C ALA A 47 0.14 2.52 -3.33
N HIS A 48 1.40 2.88 -3.55
CA HIS A 48 2.52 2.12 -2.98
C HIS A 48 2.45 2.09 -1.46
N THR A 49 2.20 3.22 -0.83
CA THR A 49 2.11 3.32 0.63
C THR A 49 0.98 2.48 1.18
N THR A 50 -0.20 2.52 0.56
CA THR A 50 -1.36 1.75 0.98
C THR A 50 -1.08 0.26 0.91
N ILE A 51 -0.56 -0.21 -0.22
CA ILE A 51 -0.30 -1.64 -0.43
C ILE A 51 0.80 -2.13 0.51
N ALA A 52 1.91 -1.40 0.60
CA ALA A 52 3.02 -1.77 1.47
C ALA A 52 2.61 -1.78 2.94
N GLY A 53 1.83 -0.78 3.35
CA GLY A 53 1.33 -0.69 4.72
C GLY A 53 0.42 -1.85 5.08
N LEU A 54 -0.56 -2.16 4.24
CA LEU A 54 -1.50 -3.24 4.49
C LEU A 54 -0.83 -4.60 4.45
N GLU A 55 0.09 -4.82 3.52
CA GLU A 55 0.84 -6.08 3.46
C GLU A 55 1.72 -6.27 4.69
N GLY A 56 2.44 -5.22 5.10
CA GLY A 56 3.26 -5.25 6.31
C GLY A 56 2.41 -5.47 7.56
N ALA A 57 1.26 -4.81 7.64
CA ALA A 57 0.34 -4.98 8.75
C ALA A 57 -0.18 -6.41 8.84
N ALA A 58 -0.49 -7.05 7.70
CA ALA A 58 -0.92 -8.44 7.68
C ALA A 58 0.15 -9.37 8.24
N VAL A 59 1.42 -9.15 7.89
CA VAL A 59 2.55 -9.90 8.44
C VAL A 59 2.63 -9.72 9.96
N LEU A 60 2.52 -8.48 10.44
CA LEU A 60 2.56 -8.18 11.87
C LEU A 60 1.40 -8.83 12.62
N CYS A 61 0.20 -8.81 12.06
CA CYS A 61 -0.97 -9.44 12.68
C CYS A 61 -0.72 -10.93 12.91
N ARG A 62 -0.13 -11.61 11.93
CA ARG A 62 0.19 -13.03 12.07
C ARG A 62 1.26 -13.24 13.14
N ALA A 63 2.26 -12.38 13.20
CA ALA A 63 3.35 -12.51 14.17
C ALA A 63 2.89 -12.31 15.60
N VAL A 64 2.00 -11.32 15.85
CA VAL A 64 1.53 -10.99 17.19
C VAL A 64 0.16 -11.59 17.53
N ARG A 65 -0.45 -12.29 16.58
CA ARG A 65 -1.77 -12.92 16.72
C ARG A 65 -2.86 -11.95 17.17
N SER A 66 -2.89 -10.80 16.52
CA SER A 66 -3.85 -9.73 16.81
C SER A 66 -4.14 -8.99 15.53
N LEU A 67 -5.34 -8.42 15.41
CA LEU A 67 -5.70 -7.54 14.31
C LEU A 67 -5.30 -6.07 14.56
N ASP A 68 -4.75 -5.78 15.74
CA ASP A 68 -4.40 -4.41 16.09
C ASP A 68 -3.47 -3.73 15.09
N PRO A 69 -2.40 -4.40 14.60
CA PRO A 69 -1.55 -3.74 13.60
C PRO A 69 -2.30 -3.35 12.32
N LEU A 70 -3.23 -4.17 11.87
CA LEU A 70 -4.01 -3.85 10.68
C LEU A 70 -4.93 -2.65 10.92
N ASN A 71 -5.60 -2.61 12.06
CA ASN A 71 -6.46 -1.49 12.42
C ASN A 71 -5.66 -0.19 12.54
N ASP A 72 -4.50 -0.25 13.18
CA ASP A 72 -3.64 0.91 13.34
C ASP A 72 -3.16 1.45 11.99
N VAL A 73 -2.66 0.57 11.14
CA VAL A 73 -2.16 0.96 9.81
C VAL A 73 -3.27 1.52 8.95
N ALA A 74 -4.45 0.89 8.98
CA ALA A 74 -5.59 1.38 8.21
C ALA A 74 -6.00 2.79 8.63
N GLN A 75 -6.00 3.07 9.93
CA GLN A 75 -6.30 4.40 10.45
C GLN A 75 -5.25 5.43 10.03
N GLU A 76 -3.99 5.06 10.06
CA GLU A 76 -2.91 5.96 9.64
C GLU A 76 -2.96 6.25 8.14
N ILE A 77 -3.28 5.25 7.32
CA ILE A 77 -3.47 5.45 5.88
C ILE A 77 -4.64 6.40 5.63
N GLU A 78 -5.76 6.20 6.33
CA GLU A 78 -6.92 7.09 6.21
C GLU A 78 -6.56 8.52 6.58
N PHE A 79 -5.81 8.71 7.66
CA PHE A 79 -5.34 10.03 8.06
C PHE A 79 -4.44 10.65 6.99
N LEU A 80 -3.52 9.88 6.44
CA LEU A 80 -2.60 10.34 5.40
C LEU A 80 -3.37 10.82 4.17
N ILE A 81 -4.37 10.04 3.73
CA ILE A 81 -5.17 10.40 2.56
C ILE A 81 -5.92 11.70 2.80
N LYS A 82 -6.54 11.85 3.97
CA LYS A 82 -7.29 13.07 4.33
C LYS A 82 -6.37 14.28 4.43
N ALA A 83 -5.20 14.11 5.04
CA ALA A 83 -4.23 15.18 5.17
C ALA A 83 -3.72 15.65 3.79
N ARG A 84 -3.41 14.71 2.92
CA ARG A 84 -2.97 15.02 1.55
C ARG A 84 -4.06 15.74 0.76
N ALA A 85 -5.29 15.28 0.88
CA ALA A 85 -6.43 15.92 0.21
C ALA A 85 -6.64 17.36 0.71
N PHE A 86 -6.48 17.58 2.02
CA PHE A 86 -6.56 18.92 2.59
C PHE A 86 -5.47 19.85 2.03
N VAL A 87 -4.23 19.36 2.01
CA VAL A 87 -3.10 20.14 1.48
C VAL A 87 -3.30 20.47 0.00
N ALA A 88 -3.77 19.51 -0.78
CA ALA A 88 -4.02 19.72 -2.21
C ALA A 88 -5.09 20.81 -2.45
N ARG A 89 -6.16 20.80 -1.65
CA ARG A 89 -7.20 21.84 -1.75
C ARG A 89 -6.69 23.21 -1.32
N ALA A 90 -5.86 23.26 -0.29
CA ALA A 90 -5.30 24.51 0.20
C ALA A 90 -4.32 25.15 -0.80
N ALA A 91 -3.72 24.34 -1.68
CA ALA A 91 -2.78 24.82 -2.68
C ALA A 91 -3.44 25.38 -3.95
N GLN A 92 -4.75 25.24 -4.08
CA GLN A 92 -5.51 25.73 -5.23
C GLN A 92 -5.85 27.21 -5.12
#